data_23a13f0279f4a4c45128d2980f2a18b0
#
_entry.id   23a13f0279f4a4c45128d2980f2a18b0
#
_cell.length_a   1.000
_cell.length_b   1.000
_cell.length_c   1.000
_cell.angle_alpha   90.00
_cell.angle_beta   90.00
_cell.angle_gamma   90.00
#
_symmetry.space_group_name_H-M   'P 1'
#
loop_
_entity.id
_entity.type
_entity.pdbx_description
1 polymer ?
#
loop_
_entity_poly.entity_id
_entity_poly.type
_entity_poly.pdbx_seq_one_letter_code
_entity_poly.pdbx_strand_id
1 'polypeptide(L)'
;MWAYESIFYQIYPVGFCGAPRVNDGVTVPRIRKVSDWAEHIASLGCNAVYFSPIFESDSHGYDTRDFRRVDCRLGTNEDFAAVCKTLHEHGIKVVLDGVFNHVGRGFWAFKDVQEKKWDSPYKDWFHISFDGNSNYNDGFWYEGWEGHFELVKLNLRHPDVQHHIFECIRQWKDEFGIDGLRLDVAYCLDKDFIRALRGFCDSLSPDFFLVGELLHGDYNQFVGDGMLHSCTNYECYKGLYSSMNSYNLFEITHSLLRQFGPENWTL
;
A
#
# COMPACT_ATOMS: atom_id res chain seq x y z
N MET A 1 -3.22 9.52 18.65
CA MET A 1 -2.68 8.68 17.54
C MET A 1 -1.19 8.93 17.44
N TRP A 2 -0.38 7.91 17.63
CA TRP A 2 1.08 8.00 17.62
C TRP A 2 1.65 8.63 16.33
N ALA A 3 1.03 8.36 15.19
CA ALA A 3 1.52 8.82 13.88
C ALA A 3 1.54 10.35 13.72
N TYR A 4 0.74 11.10 14.47
CA TYR A 4 0.72 12.57 14.40
C TYR A 4 1.96 13.23 15.00
N GLU A 5 2.74 12.49 15.79
CA GLU A 5 3.99 12.94 16.40
C GLU A 5 5.19 12.19 15.80
N SER A 6 5.00 11.55 14.64
CA SER A 6 6.03 10.69 14.04
C SER A 6 6.70 11.34 12.83
N ILE A 7 7.99 11.04 12.70
CA ILE A 7 8.78 11.28 11.50
C ILE A 7 9.01 9.92 10.83
N PHE A 8 8.53 9.81 9.58
CA PHE A 8 8.58 8.57 8.83
C PHE A 8 9.85 8.48 7.98
N TYR A 9 10.48 7.31 8.02
CA TYR A 9 11.52 6.89 7.08
C TYR A 9 10.92 5.93 6.07
N GLN A 10 11.04 6.21 4.77
CA GLN A 10 10.52 5.32 3.72
C GLN A 10 11.61 4.39 3.22
N ILE A 11 11.26 3.10 3.05
CA ILE A 11 12.12 2.10 2.42
C ILE A 11 11.36 1.46 1.25
N TYR A 12 11.96 1.51 0.04
CA TYR A 12 11.55 0.68 -1.09
C TYR A 12 12.40 -0.60 -1.09
N PRO A 13 11.87 -1.74 -0.60
CA PRO A 13 12.69 -2.90 -0.24
C PRO A 13 13.43 -3.52 -1.42
N VAL A 14 12.78 -3.67 -2.58
CA VAL A 14 13.40 -4.29 -3.76
C VAL A 14 14.67 -3.52 -4.16
N GLY A 15 14.60 -2.18 -4.20
CA GLY A 15 15.76 -1.34 -4.51
C GLY A 15 16.77 -1.27 -3.37
N PHE A 16 16.30 -1.00 -2.15
CA PHE A 16 17.14 -0.84 -0.96
C PHE A 16 17.96 -2.09 -0.65
N CYS A 17 17.35 -3.26 -0.76
CA CYS A 17 17.99 -4.54 -0.47
C CYS A 17 18.78 -5.11 -1.65
N GLY A 18 18.76 -4.46 -2.81
CA GLY A 18 19.47 -4.92 -4.02
C GLY A 18 18.88 -6.23 -4.58
N ALA A 19 17.55 -6.39 -4.49
CA ALA A 19 16.86 -7.52 -5.05
C ALA A 19 16.75 -7.40 -6.59
N PRO A 20 16.68 -8.53 -7.33
CA PRO A 20 16.45 -8.51 -8.79
C PRO A 20 15.16 -7.77 -9.14
N ARG A 21 15.17 -7.03 -10.26
CA ARG A 21 13.99 -6.28 -10.72
C ARG A 21 12.81 -7.20 -11.04
N VAL A 22 13.08 -8.32 -11.70
CA VAL A 22 12.09 -9.35 -12.03
C VAL A 22 12.22 -10.48 -11.04
N ASN A 23 11.10 -11.01 -10.59
CA ASN A 23 11.06 -12.12 -9.64
C ASN A 23 11.64 -13.38 -10.30
N ASP A 24 12.75 -13.84 -9.77
CA ASP A 24 13.49 -15.02 -10.23
C ASP A 24 13.11 -16.32 -9.49
N GLY A 25 12.20 -16.23 -8.51
CA GLY A 25 11.76 -17.36 -7.69
C GLY A 25 12.79 -17.82 -6.66
N VAL A 26 13.91 -17.09 -6.49
CA VAL A 26 14.99 -17.49 -5.58
C VAL A 26 14.83 -16.79 -4.23
N THR A 27 14.65 -17.56 -3.16
CA THR A 27 14.55 -17.03 -1.80
C THR A 27 15.92 -16.65 -1.24
N VAL A 28 16.08 -15.34 -0.95
CA VAL A 28 17.31 -14.82 -0.33
C VAL A 28 16.91 -13.80 0.75
N PRO A 29 17.39 -13.89 2.00
CA PRO A 29 16.95 -13.07 3.13
C PRO A 29 17.52 -11.63 3.06
N ARG A 30 17.34 -10.95 1.94
CA ARG A 30 17.88 -9.60 1.68
C ARG A 30 17.26 -8.54 2.58
N ILE A 31 16.00 -8.76 3.01
CA ILE A 31 15.26 -7.82 3.87
C ILE A 31 15.95 -7.60 5.22
N ARG A 32 16.73 -8.57 5.69
CA ARG A 32 17.49 -8.47 6.95
C ARG A 32 18.48 -7.31 6.98
N LYS A 33 18.91 -6.79 5.80
CA LYS A 33 19.71 -5.58 5.69
C LYS A 33 19.06 -4.38 6.39
N VAL A 34 17.74 -4.33 6.48
CA VAL A 34 17.03 -3.23 7.16
C VAL A 34 17.34 -3.21 8.66
N SER A 35 17.56 -4.37 9.28
CA SER A 35 17.94 -4.43 10.70
C SER A 35 19.23 -3.66 11.00
N ASP A 36 20.20 -3.69 10.09
CA ASP A 36 21.48 -2.95 10.24
C ASP A 36 21.29 -1.42 10.18
N TRP A 37 20.11 -0.96 9.70
CA TRP A 37 19.77 0.45 9.56
C TRP A 37 18.93 0.99 10.71
N ALA A 38 18.44 0.15 11.62
CA ALA A 38 17.52 0.56 12.69
C ALA A 38 18.12 1.68 13.58
N GLU A 39 19.36 1.52 14.01
CA GLU A 39 20.07 2.55 14.79
C GLU A 39 20.25 3.86 14.01
N HIS A 40 20.60 3.77 12.70
CA HIS A 40 20.72 4.94 11.84
C HIS A 40 19.39 5.68 11.72
N ILE A 41 18.30 4.97 11.46
CA ILE A 41 16.94 5.54 11.33
C ILE A 41 16.55 6.25 12.63
N ALA A 42 16.76 5.60 13.78
CA ALA A 42 16.49 6.19 15.08
C ALA A 42 17.36 7.45 15.34
N SER A 43 18.64 7.43 14.93
CA SER A 43 19.57 8.56 15.11
C SER A 43 19.16 9.82 14.31
N LEU A 44 18.40 9.64 13.22
CA LEU A 44 17.80 10.73 12.45
C LEU A 44 16.57 11.36 13.12
N GLY A 45 16.11 10.78 14.25
CA GLY A 45 14.86 11.17 14.91
C GLY A 45 13.62 10.56 14.28
N CYS A 46 13.76 9.61 13.33
CA CYS A 46 12.65 8.89 12.75
C CYS A 46 12.18 7.80 13.72
N ASN A 47 10.88 7.76 13.99
CA ASN A 47 10.26 6.81 14.90
C ASN A 47 9.16 5.95 14.22
N ALA A 48 9.08 6.02 12.89
CA ALA A 48 8.27 5.13 12.07
C ALA A 48 8.98 4.82 10.75
N VAL A 49 8.82 3.58 10.27
CA VAL A 49 9.24 3.16 8.93
C VAL A 49 8.01 2.82 8.12
N TYR A 50 7.90 3.41 6.94
CA TYR A 50 6.97 3.01 5.91
C TYR A 50 7.70 2.14 4.88
N PHE A 51 7.26 0.91 4.72
CA PHE A 51 7.72 0.02 3.67
C PHE A 51 6.82 0.12 2.44
N SER A 52 7.39 0.49 1.28
CA SER A 52 6.79 0.20 -0.01
C SER A 52 6.60 -1.32 -0.16
N PRO A 53 5.83 -1.81 -1.15
CA PRO A 53 5.36 -3.20 -1.14
C PRO A 53 6.45 -4.24 -0.86
N ILE A 54 6.13 -5.19 0.04
CA ILE A 54 7.03 -6.27 0.47
C ILE A 54 6.55 -7.66 0.07
N PHE A 55 5.31 -7.77 -0.42
CA PHE A 55 4.68 -9.05 -0.68
C PHE A 55 5.05 -9.62 -2.05
N GLU A 56 4.87 -10.94 -2.20
CA GLU A 56 5.22 -11.68 -3.42
C GLU A 56 4.63 -11.01 -4.66
N SER A 57 5.48 -10.67 -5.63
CA SER A 57 5.13 -9.86 -6.80
C SER A 57 5.86 -10.31 -8.05
N ASP A 58 5.40 -9.85 -9.22
CA ASP A 58 6.06 -10.15 -10.50
C ASP A 58 7.34 -9.34 -10.67
N SER A 59 7.33 -8.03 -10.29
CA SER A 59 8.47 -7.14 -10.52
C SER A 59 8.64 -6.08 -9.43
N HIS A 60 7.86 -5.00 -9.47
CA HIS A 60 8.10 -3.80 -8.66
C HIS A 60 7.41 -3.79 -7.28
N GLY A 61 6.67 -4.83 -6.95
CA GLY A 61 5.95 -4.96 -5.68
C GLY A 61 4.48 -4.54 -5.76
N TYR A 62 4.11 -3.59 -6.63
CA TYR A 62 2.71 -3.19 -6.81
C TYR A 62 1.91 -4.19 -7.68
N ASP A 63 2.57 -5.12 -8.33
CA ASP A 63 2.02 -6.23 -9.10
C ASP A 63 1.95 -7.52 -8.27
N THR A 64 1.25 -7.45 -7.15
CA THR A 64 1.17 -8.50 -6.11
C THR A 64 0.62 -9.81 -6.66
N ARG A 65 1.30 -10.92 -6.34
CA ARG A 65 0.88 -12.31 -6.60
C ARG A 65 0.19 -12.95 -5.40
N ASP A 66 0.67 -12.62 -4.20
CA ASP A 66 0.20 -13.21 -2.95
C ASP A 66 0.45 -12.25 -1.79
N PHE A 67 -0.62 -11.82 -1.12
CA PHE A 67 -0.56 -10.94 0.04
C PHE A 67 -0.12 -11.63 1.33
N ARG A 68 -0.06 -12.97 1.36
CA ARG A 68 0.27 -13.74 2.56
C ARG A 68 1.76 -14.03 2.71
N ARG A 69 2.53 -13.80 1.66
CA ARG A 69 3.95 -14.16 1.61
C ARG A 69 4.80 -12.94 1.30
N VAL A 70 5.86 -12.77 2.07
CA VAL A 70 6.93 -11.84 1.71
C VAL A 70 7.56 -12.28 0.39
N ASP A 71 7.90 -11.31 -0.46
CA ASP A 71 8.52 -11.57 -1.75
C ASP A 71 9.81 -12.40 -1.58
N CYS A 72 9.89 -13.52 -2.28
CA CYS A 72 11.02 -14.45 -2.13
C CYS A 72 12.37 -13.78 -2.39
N ARG A 73 12.43 -12.77 -3.26
CA ARG A 73 13.64 -11.98 -3.49
C ARG A 73 14.10 -11.21 -2.25
N LEU A 74 13.19 -10.95 -1.30
CA LEU A 74 13.46 -10.25 -0.04
C LEU A 74 13.70 -11.22 1.11
N GLY A 75 13.09 -12.41 1.08
CA GLY A 75 13.24 -13.43 2.12
C GLY A 75 11.95 -14.17 2.40
N THR A 76 11.76 -14.53 3.65
CA THR A 76 10.58 -15.22 4.17
C THR A 76 9.78 -14.32 5.13
N ASN A 77 8.58 -14.76 5.53
CA ASN A 77 7.80 -14.08 6.57
C ASN A 77 8.59 -13.98 7.88
N GLU A 78 9.33 -15.02 8.25
CA GLU A 78 10.16 -15.05 9.45
C GLU A 78 11.32 -14.04 9.38
N ASP A 79 11.92 -13.85 8.18
CA ASP A 79 12.95 -12.85 7.98
C ASP A 79 12.39 -11.44 8.20
N PHE A 80 11.20 -11.15 7.68
CA PHE A 80 10.56 -9.84 7.85
C PHE A 80 10.06 -9.64 9.28
N ALA A 81 9.51 -10.66 9.93
CA ALA A 81 9.13 -10.61 11.35
C ALA A 81 10.32 -10.25 12.25
N ALA A 82 11.51 -10.81 11.96
CA ALA A 82 12.74 -10.46 12.67
C ALA A 82 13.14 -8.99 12.45
N VAL A 83 12.98 -8.45 11.25
CA VAL A 83 13.20 -7.02 10.95
C VAL A 83 12.24 -6.14 11.74
N CYS A 84 10.94 -6.44 11.73
CA CYS A 84 9.94 -5.70 12.49
C CYS A 84 10.25 -5.69 13.99
N LYS A 85 10.65 -6.84 14.54
CA LYS A 85 11.08 -6.94 15.94
C LYS A 85 12.25 -6.01 16.23
N THR A 86 13.28 -6.01 15.38
CA THR A 86 14.45 -5.12 15.55
C THR A 86 14.04 -3.63 15.48
N LEU A 87 13.17 -3.26 14.57
CA LEU A 87 12.65 -1.88 14.48
C LEU A 87 11.90 -1.48 15.75
N HIS A 88 11.00 -2.34 16.25
CA HIS A 88 10.27 -2.09 17.48
C HIS A 88 11.19 -1.99 18.72
N GLU A 89 12.26 -2.80 18.80
CA GLU A 89 13.27 -2.70 19.86
C GLU A 89 14.00 -1.35 19.86
N HIS A 90 14.05 -0.64 18.70
CA HIS A 90 14.55 0.72 18.56
C HIS A 90 13.47 1.81 18.69
N GLY A 91 12.25 1.43 19.10
CA GLY A 91 11.12 2.36 19.24
C GLY A 91 10.53 2.83 17.91
N ILE A 92 10.79 2.12 16.82
CA ILE A 92 10.35 2.48 15.47
C ILE A 92 9.10 1.70 15.12
N LYS A 93 8.02 2.38 14.78
CA LYS A 93 6.76 1.84 14.29
C LYS A 93 6.86 1.35 12.85
N VAL A 94 6.08 0.33 12.49
CA VAL A 94 6.10 -0.28 11.15
C VAL A 94 4.79 -0.07 10.43
N VAL A 95 4.84 0.57 9.26
CA VAL A 95 3.70 0.78 8.36
C VAL A 95 3.98 0.09 7.03
N LEU A 96 3.04 -0.74 6.56
CA LEU A 96 3.13 -1.44 5.28
C LEU A 96 2.30 -0.78 4.19
N ASP A 97 2.70 -1.03 2.95
CA ASP A 97 1.91 -0.66 1.77
C ASP A 97 0.75 -1.65 1.56
N GLY A 98 -0.46 -1.14 1.56
CA GLY A 98 -1.69 -1.86 1.24
C GLY A 98 -2.09 -1.62 -0.21
N VAL A 99 -1.60 -2.45 -1.12
CA VAL A 99 -1.92 -2.38 -2.55
C VAL A 99 -3.23 -3.13 -2.81
N PHE A 100 -4.38 -2.49 -2.52
CA PHE A 100 -5.68 -3.16 -2.55
C PHE A 100 -6.55 -2.79 -3.76
N ASN A 101 -6.20 -1.77 -4.52
CA ASN A 101 -6.94 -1.41 -5.74
C ASN A 101 -6.77 -2.46 -6.84
N HIS A 102 -5.59 -3.05 -6.94
CA HIS A 102 -5.22 -3.96 -8.02
C HIS A 102 -4.23 -5.03 -7.54
N VAL A 103 -4.04 -6.04 -8.37
CA VAL A 103 -3.05 -7.12 -8.20
C VAL A 103 -2.31 -7.37 -9.51
N GLY A 104 -1.19 -8.05 -9.46
CA GLY A 104 -0.49 -8.53 -10.65
C GLY A 104 -1.27 -9.62 -11.38
N ARG A 105 -0.95 -9.83 -12.66
CA ARG A 105 -1.52 -10.92 -13.45
C ARG A 105 -1.14 -12.31 -12.92
N GLY A 106 -0.07 -12.38 -12.10
CA GLY A 106 0.35 -13.59 -11.40
C GLY A 106 -0.47 -13.91 -10.14
N PHE A 107 -1.42 -13.05 -9.73
CA PHE A 107 -2.25 -13.28 -8.55
C PHE A 107 -3.05 -14.59 -8.69
N TRP A 108 -3.02 -15.42 -7.67
CA TRP A 108 -3.54 -16.79 -7.73
C TRP A 108 -5.02 -16.88 -8.17
N ALA A 109 -5.89 -15.99 -7.69
CA ALA A 109 -7.29 -15.97 -8.09
C ALA A 109 -7.48 -15.52 -9.55
N PHE A 110 -6.63 -14.58 -10.05
CA PHE A 110 -6.66 -14.19 -11.45
C PHE A 110 -6.14 -15.29 -12.37
N LYS A 111 -5.11 -16.05 -11.92
CA LYS A 111 -4.64 -17.25 -12.63
C LYS A 111 -5.74 -18.28 -12.81
N ASP A 112 -6.53 -18.54 -11.78
CA ASP A 112 -7.69 -19.43 -11.89
C ASP A 112 -8.71 -18.92 -12.93
N VAL A 113 -8.96 -17.59 -12.97
CA VAL A 113 -9.81 -17.00 -14.01
C VAL A 113 -9.20 -17.16 -15.41
N GLN A 114 -7.90 -16.97 -15.56
CA GLN A 114 -7.21 -17.18 -16.85
C GLN A 114 -7.38 -18.63 -17.36
N GLU A 115 -7.38 -19.61 -16.46
CA GLU A 115 -7.50 -21.02 -16.79
C GLU A 115 -8.96 -21.43 -17.02
N LYS A 116 -9.87 -21.13 -16.07
CA LYS A 116 -11.24 -21.62 -16.04
C LYS A 116 -12.26 -20.70 -16.67
N LYS A 117 -11.88 -19.45 -16.94
CA LYS A 117 -12.75 -18.43 -17.56
C LYS A 117 -14.05 -18.27 -16.76
N TRP A 118 -15.17 -18.51 -17.45
CA TRP A 118 -16.51 -18.38 -16.90
C TRP A 118 -16.79 -19.31 -15.70
N ASP A 119 -16.10 -20.44 -15.65
CA ASP A 119 -16.28 -21.44 -14.59
C ASP A 119 -15.43 -21.16 -13.34
N SER A 120 -14.61 -20.11 -13.35
CA SER A 120 -13.84 -19.71 -12.18
C SER A 120 -14.74 -19.17 -11.07
N PRO A 121 -14.61 -19.65 -9.82
CA PRO A 121 -15.31 -19.07 -8.68
C PRO A 121 -14.83 -17.65 -8.34
N TYR A 122 -13.70 -17.22 -8.89
CA TYR A 122 -13.07 -15.91 -8.61
C TYR A 122 -13.34 -14.86 -9.68
N LYS A 123 -14.13 -15.16 -10.73
CA LYS A 123 -14.37 -14.19 -11.82
C LYS A 123 -14.96 -12.87 -11.33
N ASP A 124 -15.82 -12.93 -10.31
CA ASP A 124 -16.49 -11.75 -9.76
C ASP A 124 -15.61 -10.96 -8.75
N TRP A 125 -14.40 -11.46 -8.45
CA TRP A 125 -13.38 -10.74 -7.70
C TRP A 125 -12.75 -9.60 -8.50
N PHE A 126 -12.99 -9.60 -9.81
CA PHE A 126 -12.45 -8.63 -10.76
C PHE A 126 -13.59 -8.05 -11.60
N HIS A 127 -13.33 -6.95 -12.29
CA HIS A 127 -14.26 -6.36 -13.25
C HIS A 127 -14.00 -6.97 -14.63
N ILE A 128 -14.69 -8.05 -14.97
CA ILE A 128 -14.46 -8.86 -16.18
C ILE A 128 -15.65 -8.77 -17.13
N SER A 129 -15.36 -8.74 -18.45
CA SER A 129 -16.34 -8.97 -19.53
C SER A 129 -15.85 -10.08 -20.44
N PHE A 130 -16.67 -11.11 -20.61
CA PHE A 130 -16.39 -12.23 -21.51
C PHE A 130 -16.79 -11.95 -22.97
N ASP A 131 -17.41 -10.79 -23.24
CA ASP A 131 -17.72 -10.33 -24.60
C ASP A 131 -16.54 -9.59 -25.27
N GLY A 132 -15.45 -9.38 -24.54
CA GLY A 132 -14.26 -8.66 -24.99
C GLY A 132 -12.98 -9.49 -24.91
N ASN A 133 -11.86 -8.82 -25.16
CA ASN A 133 -10.54 -9.41 -24.99
C ASN A 133 -9.57 -8.40 -24.41
N SER A 134 -8.56 -8.87 -23.68
CA SER A 134 -7.47 -8.04 -23.18
C SER A 134 -6.36 -7.90 -24.23
N ASN A 135 -5.43 -6.97 -23.99
CA ASN A 135 -4.22 -6.84 -24.81
C ASN A 135 -3.24 -8.03 -24.63
N TYR A 136 -3.50 -8.91 -23.68
CA TYR A 136 -2.77 -10.18 -23.46
C TYR A 136 -3.44 -11.38 -24.15
N ASN A 137 -4.52 -11.14 -24.90
CA ASN A 137 -5.27 -12.19 -25.58
C ASN A 137 -5.81 -13.28 -24.63
N ASP A 138 -6.34 -12.86 -23.49
CA ASP A 138 -6.88 -13.79 -22.48
C ASP A 138 -8.22 -14.45 -22.88
N GLY A 139 -8.89 -13.96 -23.94
CA GLY A 139 -10.21 -14.39 -24.33
C GLY A 139 -11.33 -13.79 -23.48
N PHE A 140 -11.01 -12.76 -22.68
CA PHE A 140 -11.95 -11.90 -21.96
C PHE A 140 -11.28 -10.54 -21.72
N TRP A 141 -12.08 -9.50 -21.53
CA TRP A 141 -11.64 -8.18 -21.11
C TRP A 141 -11.74 -8.06 -19.59
N TYR A 142 -10.85 -7.26 -18.99
CA TYR A 142 -10.92 -6.90 -17.58
C TYR A 142 -10.43 -5.47 -17.36
N GLU A 143 -10.86 -4.84 -16.27
CA GLU A 143 -10.41 -3.52 -15.89
C GLU A 143 -9.01 -3.60 -15.26
N GLY A 144 -8.07 -2.80 -15.76
CA GLY A 144 -6.79 -2.54 -15.14
C GLY A 144 -6.76 -1.16 -14.48
N TRP A 145 -5.80 -0.93 -13.58
CA TRP A 145 -5.60 0.39 -13.01
C TRP A 145 -5.19 1.40 -14.10
N GLU A 146 -6.03 2.42 -14.32
CA GLU A 146 -5.80 3.49 -15.31
C GLU A 146 -5.39 3.00 -16.71
N GLY A 147 -5.90 1.84 -17.13
CA GLY A 147 -5.58 1.23 -18.42
C GLY A 147 -4.33 0.35 -18.43
N HIS A 148 -3.67 0.18 -17.31
CA HIS A 148 -2.55 -0.73 -17.11
C HIS A 148 -3.07 -2.15 -16.87
N PHE A 149 -3.11 -2.96 -17.93
CA PHE A 149 -3.64 -4.32 -17.86
C PHE A 149 -2.74 -5.30 -17.08
N GLU A 150 -1.47 -4.97 -16.84
CA GLU A 150 -0.60 -5.71 -15.91
C GLU A 150 -1.04 -5.59 -14.45
N LEU A 151 -1.83 -4.57 -14.11
CA LEU A 151 -2.37 -4.28 -12.78
C LEU A 151 -3.88 -4.48 -12.77
N VAL A 152 -4.30 -5.71 -12.49
CA VAL A 152 -5.69 -6.17 -12.59
C VAL A 152 -6.50 -5.60 -11.43
N LYS A 153 -7.54 -4.83 -11.73
CA LYS A 153 -8.36 -4.17 -10.70
C LYS A 153 -9.23 -5.17 -9.94
N LEU A 154 -9.20 -5.07 -8.62
CA LEU A 154 -10.04 -5.84 -7.71
C LEU A 154 -11.43 -5.23 -7.56
N ASN A 155 -12.43 -6.07 -7.46
CA ASN A 155 -13.80 -5.67 -7.09
C ASN A 155 -13.91 -5.57 -5.56
N LEU A 156 -13.57 -4.40 -5.02
CA LEU A 156 -13.58 -4.14 -3.57
C LEU A 156 -14.98 -4.15 -2.93
N ARG A 157 -16.06 -4.25 -3.73
CA ARG A 157 -17.42 -4.45 -3.23
C ARG A 157 -17.77 -5.92 -3.02
N HIS A 158 -16.95 -6.84 -3.56
CA HIS A 158 -17.17 -8.27 -3.38
C HIS A 158 -16.80 -8.70 -1.95
N PRO A 159 -17.73 -9.34 -1.18
CA PRO A 159 -17.47 -9.67 0.23
C PRO A 159 -16.25 -10.57 0.43
N ASP A 160 -16.03 -11.55 -0.46
CA ASP A 160 -14.90 -12.46 -0.32
C ASP A 160 -13.56 -11.78 -0.62
N VAL A 161 -13.54 -10.75 -1.48
CA VAL A 161 -12.35 -9.93 -1.71
C VAL A 161 -12.01 -9.15 -0.45
N GLN A 162 -13.01 -8.50 0.17
CA GLN A 162 -12.83 -7.80 1.44
C GLN A 162 -12.35 -8.75 2.54
N HIS A 163 -13.00 -9.91 2.67
CA HIS A 163 -12.62 -10.92 3.66
C HIS A 163 -11.18 -11.39 3.45
N HIS A 164 -10.78 -11.68 2.21
CA HIS A 164 -9.41 -12.09 1.89
C HIS A 164 -8.38 -11.01 2.31
N ILE A 165 -8.63 -9.75 1.96
CA ILE A 165 -7.76 -8.63 2.33
C ILE A 165 -7.68 -8.48 3.86
N PHE A 166 -8.80 -8.53 4.55
CA PHE A 166 -8.83 -8.36 6.01
C PHE A 166 -8.10 -9.50 6.74
N GLU A 167 -8.23 -10.73 6.27
CA GLU A 167 -7.47 -11.85 6.83
C GLU A 167 -5.96 -11.74 6.54
N CYS A 168 -5.56 -11.18 5.41
CA CYS A 168 -4.15 -10.88 5.16
C CYS A 168 -3.62 -9.81 6.15
N ILE A 169 -4.38 -8.72 6.36
CA ILE A 169 -4.01 -7.68 7.32
C ILE A 169 -3.93 -8.23 8.75
N ARG A 170 -4.87 -9.12 9.14
CA ARG A 170 -4.82 -9.81 10.43
C ARG A 170 -3.53 -10.62 10.57
N GLN A 171 -3.20 -11.41 9.54
CA GLN A 171 -1.96 -12.17 9.50
C GLN A 171 -0.74 -11.26 9.64
N TRP A 172 -0.69 -10.12 8.92
CA TRP A 172 0.43 -9.18 9.03
C TRP A 172 0.55 -8.57 10.44
N LYS A 173 -0.60 -8.29 11.08
CA LYS A 173 -0.62 -7.82 12.47
C LYS A 173 -0.10 -8.89 13.42
N ASP A 174 -0.53 -10.13 13.26
CA ASP A 174 -0.18 -11.25 14.15
C ASP A 174 1.28 -11.69 13.97
N GLU A 175 1.76 -11.79 12.71
CA GLU A 175 3.12 -12.28 12.40
C GLU A 175 4.19 -11.18 12.51
N PHE A 176 3.89 -9.97 12.07
CA PHE A 176 4.88 -8.89 11.96
C PHE A 176 4.69 -7.79 13.00
N GLY A 177 3.54 -7.75 13.66
CA GLY A 177 3.21 -6.73 14.66
C GLY A 177 3.02 -5.33 14.06
N ILE A 178 2.66 -5.19 12.78
CA ILE A 178 2.56 -3.90 12.11
C ILE A 178 1.67 -2.90 12.85
N ASP A 179 2.00 -1.62 12.74
CA ASP A 179 1.34 -0.51 13.44
C ASP A 179 0.39 0.29 12.53
N GLY A 180 0.41 0.04 11.24
CA GLY A 180 -0.46 0.74 10.31
C GLY A 180 -0.26 0.33 8.86
N LEU A 181 -1.08 0.95 7.98
CA LEU A 181 -1.03 0.79 6.52
C LEU A 181 -0.98 2.15 5.82
N ARG A 182 -0.23 2.22 4.75
CA ARG A 182 -0.39 3.23 3.70
C ARG A 182 -1.19 2.58 2.57
N LEU A 183 -2.27 3.18 2.18
CA LEU A 183 -3.11 2.67 1.09
C LEU A 183 -2.65 3.25 -0.25
N ASP A 184 -2.17 2.37 -1.11
CA ASP A 184 -1.79 2.69 -2.48
C ASP A 184 -3.00 3.19 -3.26
N VAL A 185 -2.80 4.24 -4.07
CA VAL A 185 -3.81 4.89 -4.91
C VAL A 185 -5.18 5.02 -4.22
N ALA A 186 -5.19 5.52 -2.99
CA ALA A 186 -6.40 5.57 -2.15
C ALA A 186 -7.55 6.34 -2.81
N TYR A 187 -7.26 7.26 -3.73
CA TYR A 187 -8.26 7.97 -4.54
C TYR A 187 -9.05 7.06 -5.49
N CYS A 188 -8.53 5.86 -5.81
CA CYS A 188 -9.19 4.85 -6.63
C CYS A 188 -10.01 3.84 -5.81
N LEU A 189 -9.85 3.81 -4.48
CA LEU A 189 -10.53 2.85 -3.61
C LEU A 189 -12.00 3.21 -3.42
N ASP A 190 -12.84 2.18 -3.35
CA ASP A 190 -14.25 2.34 -2.97
C ASP A 190 -14.34 2.88 -1.52
N LYS A 191 -15.12 3.94 -1.32
CA LYS A 191 -15.24 4.60 -0.01
C LYS A 191 -15.89 3.71 1.05
N ASP A 192 -16.80 2.82 0.66
CA ASP A 192 -17.41 1.88 1.59
C ASP A 192 -16.41 0.79 2.00
N PHE A 193 -15.51 0.40 1.08
CA PHE A 193 -14.38 -0.44 1.42
C PHE A 193 -13.44 0.25 2.43
N ILE A 194 -13.12 1.54 2.24
CA ILE A 194 -12.27 2.30 3.19
C ILE A 194 -12.93 2.33 4.58
N ARG A 195 -14.25 2.55 4.68
CA ARG A 195 -14.97 2.53 5.96
C ARG A 195 -14.93 1.15 6.62
N ALA A 196 -15.17 0.10 5.83
CA ALA A 196 -15.11 -1.27 6.34
C ALA A 196 -13.69 -1.64 6.80
N LEU A 197 -12.67 -1.26 6.03
CA LEU A 197 -11.26 -1.44 6.38
C LEU A 197 -10.91 -0.70 7.68
N ARG A 198 -11.36 0.57 7.82
CA ARG A 198 -11.14 1.35 9.02
C ARG A 198 -11.73 0.65 10.25
N GLY A 199 -13.00 0.25 10.19
CA GLY A 199 -13.66 -0.47 11.31
C GLY A 199 -12.97 -1.78 11.64
N PHE A 200 -12.49 -2.52 10.63
CA PHE A 200 -11.72 -3.73 10.84
C PHE A 200 -10.38 -3.44 11.53
N CYS A 201 -9.61 -2.46 11.06
CA CYS A 201 -8.32 -2.09 11.65
C CYS A 201 -8.47 -1.59 13.10
N ASP A 202 -9.49 -0.80 13.39
CA ASP A 202 -9.80 -0.35 14.76
C ASP A 202 -10.09 -1.53 15.70
N SER A 203 -10.67 -2.62 15.18
CA SER A 203 -10.91 -3.85 15.95
C SER A 203 -9.63 -4.65 16.24
N LEU A 204 -8.58 -4.50 15.43
CA LEU A 204 -7.27 -5.13 15.65
C LEU A 204 -6.46 -4.34 16.70
N SER A 205 -6.48 -3.02 16.62
CA SER A 205 -5.83 -2.14 17.59
C SER A 205 -6.42 -0.74 17.46
N PRO A 206 -6.77 -0.08 18.59
CA PRO A 206 -7.32 1.28 18.56
C PRO A 206 -6.34 2.33 18.03
N ASP A 207 -5.04 2.01 18.00
CA ASP A 207 -3.97 2.89 17.50
C ASP A 207 -3.44 2.45 16.13
N PHE A 208 -4.16 1.59 15.40
CA PHE A 208 -3.75 1.15 14.08
C PHE A 208 -3.90 2.29 13.06
N PHE A 209 -2.78 2.74 12.50
CA PHE A 209 -2.74 3.92 11.64
C PHE A 209 -3.10 3.60 10.19
N LEU A 210 -3.94 4.43 9.58
CA LEU A 210 -4.26 4.37 8.15
C LEU A 210 -3.94 5.71 7.49
N VAL A 211 -3.02 5.69 6.52
CA VAL A 211 -2.72 6.83 5.65
C VAL A 211 -2.99 6.47 4.19
N GLY A 212 -3.66 7.34 3.45
CA GLY A 212 -3.95 7.10 2.03
C GLY A 212 -3.05 7.91 1.11
N GLU A 213 -2.68 7.33 -0.02
CA GLU A 213 -2.08 8.10 -1.09
C GLU A 213 -3.17 8.86 -1.85
N LEU A 214 -3.18 10.17 -1.71
CA LEU A 214 -4.05 11.07 -2.44
C LEU A 214 -3.18 12.06 -3.21
N LEU A 215 -3.31 12.08 -4.53
CA LEU A 215 -2.47 12.94 -5.39
C LEU A 215 -2.96 14.38 -5.42
N HIS A 216 -4.28 14.57 -5.44
CA HIS A 216 -4.96 15.87 -5.52
C HIS A 216 -6.45 15.73 -5.16
N GLY A 217 -7.14 16.86 -5.13
CA GLY A 217 -8.59 16.91 -4.91
C GLY A 217 -8.97 17.26 -3.49
N ASP A 218 -10.22 16.95 -3.13
CA ASP A 218 -10.74 17.21 -1.80
C ASP A 218 -10.42 16.04 -0.86
N TYR A 219 -9.42 16.24 -0.02
CA TYR A 219 -8.94 15.24 0.95
C TYR A 219 -9.98 14.88 2.01
N ASN A 220 -10.94 15.79 2.32
CA ASN A 220 -12.00 15.52 3.31
C ASN A 220 -12.93 14.38 2.91
N GLN A 221 -12.95 14.02 1.64
CA GLN A 221 -13.72 12.88 1.17
C GLN A 221 -13.13 11.52 1.61
N PHE A 222 -11.87 11.49 2.03
CA PHE A 222 -11.12 10.28 2.36
C PHE A 222 -10.59 10.27 3.80
N VAL A 223 -10.42 11.45 4.40
CA VAL A 223 -9.87 11.61 5.74
C VAL A 223 -10.96 12.12 6.70
N GLY A 224 -11.05 11.53 7.88
CA GLY A 224 -12.02 11.90 8.89
C GLY A 224 -12.52 10.72 9.72
N ASP A 225 -13.55 10.95 10.52
CA ASP A 225 -14.13 9.93 11.37
C ASP A 225 -14.67 8.75 10.56
N GLY A 226 -14.24 7.53 10.92
CA GLY A 226 -14.61 6.30 10.21
C GLY A 226 -13.98 6.13 8.82
N MET A 227 -13.07 7.02 8.44
CA MET A 227 -12.29 6.98 7.19
C MET A 227 -10.79 6.88 7.52
N LEU A 228 -9.92 7.31 6.60
CA LEU A 228 -8.48 7.37 6.83
C LEU A 228 -8.13 8.37 7.95
N HIS A 229 -7.06 8.13 8.67
CA HIS A 229 -6.54 9.06 9.68
C HIS A 229 -5.80 10.25 9.05
N SER A 230 -5.16 10.01 7.89
CA SER A 230 -4.35 11.01 7.20
C SER A 230 -4.20 10.65 5.71
N CYS A 231 -3.61 11.55 4.96
CA CYS A 231 -3.23 11.32 3.57
C CYS A 231 -1.88 11.96 3.24
N THR A 232 -1.30 11.54 2.12
CA THR A 232 -0.09 12.16 1.56
C THR A 232 -0.41 13.57 1.07
N ASN A 233 0.42 14.55 1.48
CA ASN A 233 0.20 15.95 1.10
C ASN A 233 1.06 16.34 -0.11
N TYR A 234 0.75 15.78 -1.28
CA TYR A 234 1.47 16.08 -2.52
C TYR A 234 1.31 17.53 -2.99
N GLU A 235 0.20 18.19 -2.68
CA GLU A 235 0.00 19.61 -3.04
C GLU A 235 0.96 20.51 -2.30
N CYS A 236 1.13 20.31 -0.98
CA CYS A 236 2.09 21.07 -0.20
C CYS A 236 3.54 20.77 -0.64
N TYR A 237 3.86 19.49 -0.84
CA TYR A 237 5.17 19.08 -1.36
C TYR A 237 5.48 19.76 -2.69
N LYS A 238 4.52 19.76 -3.64
CA LYS A 238 4.68 20.45 -4.93
C LYS A 238 4.88 21.95 -4.74
N GLY A 239 4.09 22.59 -3.89
CA GLY A 239 4.21 24.02 -3.60
C GLY A 239 5.59 24.39 -3.05
N LEU A 240 6.15 23.55 -2.17
CA LEU A 240 7.47 23.76 -1.59
C LEU A 240 8.57 23.65 -2.66
N TYR A 241 8.68 22.50 -3.34
CA TYR A 241 9.80 22.30 -4.27
C TYR A 241 9.69 23.20 -5.51
N SER A 242 8.48 23.45 -6.02
CA SER A 242 8.26 24.30 -7.19
C SER A 242 8.64 25.75 -6.90
N SER A 243 8.22 26.27 -5.74
CA SER A 243 8.56 27.63 -5.32
C SER A 243 10.08 27.85 -5.16
N MET A 244 10.78 26.84 -4.63
CA MET A 244 12.24 26.92 -4.46
C MET A 244 12.97 26.85 -5.80
N ASN A 245 12.45 26.09 -6.77
CA ASN A 245 13.03 25.96 -8.10
C ASN A 245 12.74 27.19 -8.99
N SER A 246 11.53 27.75 -8.89
CA SER A 246 11.09 28.91 -9.70
C SER A 246 11.38 30.28 -9.05
N TYR A 247 11.78 30.29 -7.77
CA TYR A 247 11.88 31.48 -6.91
C TYR A 247 10.54 32.22 -6.75
N ASN A 248 9.41 31.54 -7.00
CA ASN A 248 8.06 32.07 -6.83
C ASN A 248 7.46 31.60 -5.50
N LEU A 249 7.77 32.27 -4.40
CA LEU A 249 7.32 31.89 -3.06
C LEU A 249 5.80 31.99 -2.85
N PHE A 250 5.05 32.64 -3.76
CA PHE A 250 3.59 32.65 -3.73
C PHE A 250 2.98 31.26 -3.89
N GLU A 251 3.69 30.31 -4.52
CA GLU A 251 3.24 28.94 -4.67
C GLU A 251 3.08 28.22 -3.31
N ILE A 252 3.96 28.51 -2.33
CA ILE A 252 3.83 27.96 -0.96
C ILE A 252 2.53 28.43 -0.33
N THR A 253 2.32 29.77 -0.35
CA THR A 253 1.12 30.38 0.22
C THR A 253 -0.14 29.84 -0.45
N HIS A 254 -0.15 29.71 -1.78
CA HIS A 254 -1.28 29.17 -2.53
C HIS A 254 -1.59 27.71 -2.11
N SER A 255 -0.57 26.85 -2.05
CA SER A 255 -0.74 25.45 -1.67
C SER A 255 -1.25 25.30 -0.23
N LEU A 256 -0.72 26.08 0.70
CA LEU A 256 -1.18 26.09 2.08
C LEU A 256 -2.62 26.58 2.19
N LEU A 257 -2.97 27.72 1.58
CA LEU A 257 -4.33 28.27 1.66
C LEU A 257 -5.41 27.36 1.06
N ARG A 258 -5.08 26.58 0.03
CA ARG A 258 -6.00 25.59 -0.52
C ARG A 258 -6.36 24.49 0.47
N GLN A 259 -5.47 24.19 1.41
CA GLN A 259 -5.63 23.12 2.39
C GLN A 259 -6.09 23.62 3.75
N PHE A 260 -6.01 24.92 4.02
CA PHE A 260 -6.45 25.58 5.25
C PHE A 260 -7.94 25.94 5.25
N GLY A 261 -8.83 25.06 4.78
CA GLY A 261 -10.22 25.12 5.20
C GLY A 261 -10.35 24.57 6.62
N PRO A 262 -11.33 24.98 7.43
CA PRO A 262 -11.49 24.44 8.80
C PRO A 262 -11.72 22.92 8.84
N GLU A 263 -11.93 22.28 7.72
CA GLU A 263 -12.14 20.83 7.56
C GLU A 263 -10.91 20.10 6.98
N ASN A 264 -9.83 20.83 6.62
CA ASN A 264 -8.64 20.28 5.93
C ASN A 264 -7.39 20.12 6.82
N TRP A 265 -7.55 20.20 8.15
CA TRP A 265 -6.46 19.98 9.09
C TRP A 265 -6.14 18.51 9.28
N THR A 266 -5.59 17.89 8.24
CA THR A 266 -5.00 16.56 8.32
C THR A 266 -3.61 16.63 7.72
N LEU A 267 -2.68 17.03 8.56
CA LEU A 267 -1.25 16.86 8.31
C LEU A 267 -0.82 15.52 8.86
#